data_db7999542c7f0b2f9fbe58c666dc3c66
#
_entry.id   db7999542c7f0b2f9fbe58c666dc3c66
#
_cell.length_a   1.000
_cell.length_b   1.000
_cell.length_c   1.000
_cell.angle_alpha   90.00
_cell.angle_beta   90.00
_cell.angle_gamma   90.00
#
_symmetry.space_group_name_H-M   'P 1'
#
loop_
_entity.id
_entity.type
_entity.pdbx_description
1 polymer ?
#
loop_
_entity_poly.entity_id
_entity_poly.type
_entity_poly.pdbx_seq_one_letter_code
_entity_poly.pdbx_strand_id
1 'polypeptide(L)'
;MAQDQNRDQPLRILHVVRAPVGGIIRHILDVANGQIERGHHVGIVADSLTGGTRADAVLAEIEPRLKLGVHRVAIRREPRFADLMVWAHIAGLIRKLKPDVVHGHGAKAGAYVRLRRRSNKVIRVYTPHGGSLHYPLDTWKGRFYSQLERTLMNSTDLFLFESAFARDTYQRTVGKPSGLVRCVFNGVTSEEFEPVAKADDASDVAYVGEFRRIKGADLLIEAVARLRAGGKPVTLTLGGDGEEFERLKEQVKRLSLGEAVRFIGHVKARYGFSKGSLLVVPSRGDSMPYVVIEAGAAGIPMIAANVGGIPQIFDTHTDALFAPSNVAAMADAIKAALDNPTATAARAQKLRERISEHFSQSAMVEGVLAGYRDAFAKR
;
A
#
# COMPACT_ATOMS: atom_id res chain seq x y z
N MET A 1 23.89 -0.82 33.91
CA MET A 1 23.69 -2.24 33.56
C MET A 1 22.22 -2.72 33.58
N ALA A 2 21.24 -1.94 34.06
CA ALA A 2 19.82 -2.35 34.07
C ALA A 2 19.02 -1.98 32.81
N GLN A 3 19.58 -1.23 31.86
CA GLN A 3 18.90 -0.75 30.66
C GLN A 3 19.04 -1.67 29.43
N ASP A 4 19.94 -2.65 29.45
CA ASP A 4 20.20 -3.53 28.29
C ASP A 4 19.40 -4.84 28.31
N GLN A 5 18.84 -5.25 29.47
CA GLN A 5 18.06 -6.50 29.57
C GLN A 5 16.65 -6.42 29.00
N ASN A 6 16.17 -5.25 28.54
CA ASN A 6 14.81 -5.09 28.02
C ASN A 6 14.73 -5.15 26.48
N ARG A 7 15.86 -5.40 25.78
CA ARG A 7 15.93 -5.37 24.31
C ARG A 7 15.47 -6.66 23.62
N ASP A 8 15.47 -7.79 24.35
CA ASP A 8 15.20 -9.13 23.79
C ASP A 8 13.87 -9.76 24.25
N GLN A 9 13.06 -9.07 25.04
CA GLN A 9 11.78 -9.62 25.47
C GLN A 9 10.72 -9.53 24.36
N PRO A 10 9.91 -10.59 24.18
CA PRO A 10 8.82 -10.59 23.25
C PRO A 10 7.83 -9.44 23.50
N LEU A 11 7.69 -8.53 22.54
CA LEU A 11 6.69 -7.46 22.62
C LEU A 11 5.29 -8.02 22.33
N ARG A 12 4.29 -7.45 22.98
CA ARG A 12 2.88 -7.65 22.71
C ARG A 12 2.38 -6.53 21.79
N ILE A 13 2.10 -6.83 20.53
CA ILE A 13 1.82 -5.84 19.48
C ILE A 13 0.39 -6.03 18.98
N LEU A 14 -0.39 -4.96 18.98
CA LEU A 14 -1.76 -4.96 18.47
C LEU A 14 -1.90 -4.02 17.28
N HIS A 15 -2.08 -4.57 16.10
CA HIS A 15 -2.40 -3.81 14.88
C HIS A 15 -3.90 -3.52 14.81
N VAL A 16 -4.27 -2.31 14.40
CA VAL A 16 -5.67 -1.90 14.25
C VAL A 16 -5.89 -1.33 12.86
N VAL A 17 -6.85 -1.87 12.10
CA VAL A 17 -7.15 -1.46 10.73
C VAL A 17 -8.65 -1.36 10.45
N ARG A 18 -9.06 -0.27 9.76
CA ARG A 18 -10.45 -0.10 9.33
C ARG A 18 -10.76 -0.78 7.98
N ALA A 19 -9.84 -0.80 7.05
CA ALA A 19 -10.08 -1.39 5.73
C ALA A 19 -9.03 -2.49 5.46
N PRO A 20 -9.32 -3.77 5.83
CA PRO A 20 -8.42 -4.88 5.60
C PRO A 20 -8.43 -5.32 4.12
N VAL A 21 -8.04 -4.40 3.21
CA VAL A 21 -8.04 -4.63 1.76
C VAL A 21 -6.77 -4.08 1.10
N GLY A 22 -6.42 -4.62 -0.05
CA GLY A 22 -5.32 -4.13 -0.90
C GLY A 22 -3.97 -4.07 -0.19
N GLY A 23 -3.16 -3.05 -0.48
CA GLY A 23 -1.82 -2.90 0.08
C GLY A 23 -1.76 -2.72 1.59
N ILE A 24 -2.82 -2.20 2.21
CA ILE A 24 -2.84 -1.97 3.67
C ILE A 24 -2.87 -3.30 4.42
N ILE A 25 -3.77 -4.22 4.05
CA ILE A 25 -3.83 -5.53 4.73
C ILE A 25 -2.56 -6.32 4.45
N ARG A 26 -2.03 -6.28 3.21
CA ARG A 26 -0.77 -6.90 2.87
C ARG A 26 0.36 -6.40 3.77
N HIS A 27 0.54 -5.09 3.89
CA HIS A 27 1.55 -4.49 4.78
C HIS A 27 1.43 -5.00 6.22
N ILE A 28 0.20 -5.05 6.75
CA ILE A 28 -0.03 -5.53 8.13
C ILE A 28 0.34 -7.00 8.28
N LEU A 29 -0.04 -7.84 7.31
CA LEU A 29 0.27 -9.28 7.35
C LEU A 29 1.78 -9.54 7.23
N ASP A 30 2.46 -8.82 6.34
CA ASP A 30 3.91 -8.93 6.14
C ASP A 30 4.67 -8.51 7.41
N VAL A 31 4.27 -7.38 8.01
CA VAL A 31 4.86 -6.91 9.27
C VAL A 31 4.53 -7.86 10.43
N ALA A 32 3.28 -8.33 10.54
CA ALA A 32 2.86 -9.26 11.59
C ALA A 32 3.59 -10.60 11.51
N ASN A 33 3.72 -11.17 10.31
CA ASN A 33 4.48 -12.40 10.08
C ASN A 33 5.93 -12.25 10.52
N GLY A 34 6.61 -11.19 10.05
CA GLY A 34 7.99 -10.96 10.43
C GLY A 34 8.20 -10.64 11.92
N GLN A 35 7.20 -10.06 12.59
CA GLN A 35 7.21 -9.86 14.04
C GLN A 35 7.04 -11.18 14.79
N ILE A 36 6.14 -12.07 14.32
CA ILE A 36 5.94 -13.42 14.89
C ILE A 36 7.21 -14.26 14.76
N GLU A 37 7.86 -14.22 13.60
CA GLU A 37 9.13 -14.93 13.34
C GLU A 37 10.26 -14.49 14.26
N ARG A 38 10.20 -13.24 14.75
CA ARG A 38 11.14 -12.68 15.76
C ARG A 38 10.67 -12.91 17.19
N GLY A 39 9.67 -13.75 17.41
CA GLY A 39 9.20 -14.16 18.74
C GLY A 39 8.18 -13.23 19.40
N HIS A 40 7.74 -12.17 18.72
CA HIS A 40 6.76 -11.22 19.28
C HIS A 40 5.33 -11.81 19.30
N HIS A 41 4.51 -11.32 20.23
CA HIS A 41 3.11 -11.74 20.37
C HIS A 41 2.22 -10.72 19.67
N VAL A 42 1.68 -11.09 18.51
CA VAL A 42 0.93 -10.19 17.64
C VAL A 42 -0.57 -10.48 17.71
N GLY A 43 -1.40 -9.45 17.54
CA GLY A 43 -2.82 -9.54 17.30
C GLY A 43 -3.29 -8.48 16.32
N ILE A 44 -4.45 -8.71 15.71
CA ILE A 44 -5.03 -7.82 14.69
C ILE A 44 -6.49 -7.51 15.06
N VAL A 45 -6.81 -6.22 15.14
CA VAL A 45 -8.20 -5.71 15.16
C VAL A 45 -8.53 -5.21 13.76
N ALA A 46 -9.50 -5.84 13.10
CA ALA A 46 -9.87 -5.51 11.73
C ALA A 46 -11.38 -5.27 11.58
N ASP A 47 -11.74 -4.36 10.67
CA ASP A 47 -13.15 -4.14 10.33
C ASP A 47 -13.81 -5.41 9.78
N SER A 48 -15.05 -5.67 10.22
CA SER A 48 -15.87 -6.78 9.75
C SER A 48 -16.80 -6.43 8.58
N LEU A 49 -16.86 -5.15 8.19
CA LEU A 49 -17.78 -4.67 7.15
C LEU A 49 -17.14 -4.55 5.77
N THR A 50 -15.80 -4.56 5.70
CA THR A 50 -15.05 -4.39 4.45
C THR A 50 -14.12 -5.57 4.17
N GLY A 51 -13.85 -5.81 2.88
CA GLY A 51 -12.96 -6.86 2.40
C GLY A 51 -13.63 -8.21 2.14
N GLY A 52 -14.84 -8.44 2.66
CA GLY A 52 -15.62 -9.65 2.41
C GLY A 52 -14.84 -10.95 2.65
N THR A 53 -15.18 -11.99 1.90
CA THR A 53 -14.57 -13.32 2.03
C THR A 53 -13.07 -13.35 1.84
N ARG A 54 -12.49 -12.40 1.07
CA ARG A 54 -11.04 -12.29 0.88
C ARG A 54 -10.33 -11.87 2.16
N ALA A 55 -10.85 -10.83 2.83
CA ALA A 55 -10.27 -10.39 4.11
C ALA A 55 -10.44 -11.47 5.18
N ASP A 56 -11.58 -12.18 5.17
CA ASP A 56 -11.82 -13.29 6.09
C ASP A 56 -10.83 -14.43 5.86
N ALA A 57 -10.56 -14.81 4.61
CA ALA A 57 -9.62 -15.87 4.27
C ALA A 57 -8.19 -15.55 4.72
N VAL A 58 -7.66 -14.36 4.40
CA VAL A 58 -6.28 -14.00 4.75
C VAL A 58 -6.09 -13.81 6.26
N LEU A 59 -7.14 -13.35 6.97
CA LEU A 59 -7.10 -13.24 8.43
C LEU A 59 -7.20 -14.61 9.11
N ALA A 60 -8.01 -15.54 8.58
CA ALA A 60 -8.10 -16.90 9.07
C ALA A 60 -6.79 -17.68 8.87
N GLU A 61 -6.08 -17.44 7.78
CA GLU A 61 -4.79 -18.06 7.50
C GLU A 61 -3.71 -17.68 8.54
N ILE A 62 -3.65 -16.41 8.93
CA ILE A 62 -2.65 -15.94 9.92
C ILE A 62 -3.10 -16.21 11.37
N GLU A 63 -4.39 -16.31 11.66
CA GLU A 63 -4.95 -16.37 13.02
C GLU A 63 -4.29 -17.43 13.92
N PRO A 64 -3.99 -18.66 13.46
CA PRO A 64 -3.34 -19.68 14.32
C PRO A 64 -1.96 -19.26 14.84
N ARG A 65 -1.30 -18.30 14.18
CA ARG A 65 0.02 -17.79 14.55
C ARG A 65 -0.07 -16.57 15.49
N LEU A 66 -1.25 -15.96 15.62
CA LEU A 66 -1.46 -14.72 16.37
C LEU A 66 -1.78 -15.00 17.85
N LYS A 67 -0.78 -14.90 18.73
CA LYS A 67 -0.98 -15.12 20.19
C LYS A 67 -1.98 -14.16 20.84
N LEU A 68 -2.22 -12.97 20.24
CA LEU A 68 -3.23 -12.02 20.71
C LEU A 68 -4.55 -12.12 19.90
N GLY A 69 -4.64 -13.03 18.92
CA GLY A 69 -5.82 -13.35 18.13
C GLY A 69 -6.21 -12.31 17.08
N VAL A 70 -7.25 -12.64 16.32
CA VAL A 70 -7.96 -11.75 15.40
C VAL A 70 -9.24 -11.27 16.03
N HIS A 71 -9.49 -9.96 16.01
CA HIS A 71 -10.71 -9.35 16.55
C HIS A 71 -11.42 -8.59 15.45
N ARG A 72 -12.60 -9.09 15.02
CA ARG A 72 -13.43 -8.44 14.01
C ARG A 72 -14.40 -7.46 14.67
N VAL A 73 -14.35 -6.19 14.23
CA VAL A 73 -15.16 -5.09 14.79
C VAL A 73 -15.80 -4.31 13.66
N ALA A 74 -17.08 -4.01 13.73
CA ALA A 74 -17.79 -3.26 12.69
C ALA A 74 -17.38 -1.77 12.69
N ILE A 75 -16.46 -1.40 11.81
CA ILE A 75 -15.90 -0.03 11.70
C ILE A 75 -16.37 0.62 10.39
N ARG A 76 -17.44 1.39 10.43
CA ARG A 76 -17.95 2.10 9.24
C ARG A 76 -16.98 3.15 8.73
N ARG A 77 -17.03 3.46 7.42
CA ARG A 77 -16.13 4.45 6.78
C ARG A 77 -16.37 5.86 7.32
N GLU A 78 -17.61 6.28 7.38
CA GLU A 78 -17.98 7.63 7.79
C GLU A 78 -18.04 7.78 9.31
N PRO A 79 -17.71 8.96 9.86
CA PRO A 79 -17.86 9.23 11.28
C PRO A 79 -19.35 9.17 11.70
N ARG A 80 -19.65 8.47 12.81
CA ARG A 80 -20.98 8.37 13.40
C ARG A 80 -20.88 8.30 14.94
N PHE A 81 -21.97 8.57 15.63
CA PHE A 81 -22.02 8.41 17.10
C PHE A 81 -21.66 7.01 17.58
N ALA A 82 -21.96 5.98 16.76
CA ALA A 82 -21.55 4.60 17.03
C ALA A 82 -20.02 4.41 17.12
N ASP A 83 -19.21 5.34 16.61
CA ASP A 83 -17.76 5.29 16.71
C ASP A 83 -17.27 5.36 18.16
N LEU A 84 -18.05 5.97 19.05
CA LEU A 84 -17.74 5.99 20.49
C LEU A 84 -17.82 4.57 21.09
N MET A 85 -18.80 3.77 20.69
CA MET A 85 -18.93 2.37 21.13
C MET A 85 -17.79 1.52 20.55
N VAL A 86 -17.45 1.71 19.28
CA VAL A 86 -16.32 1.04 18.61
C VAL A 86 -15.01 1.38 19.34
N TRP A 87 -14.78 2.66 19.61
CA TRP A 87 -13.62 3.11 20.36
C TRP A 87 -13.57 2.50 21.77
N ALA A 88 -14.69 2.49 22.50
CA ALA A 88 -14.77 1.89 23.83
C ALA A 88 -14.49 0.37 23.80
N HIS A 89 -14.98 -0.34 22.78
CA HIS A 89 -14.69 -1.75 22.54
C HIS A 89 -13.20 -2.00 22.29
N ILE A 90 -12.57 -1.24 21.37
CA ILE A 90 -11.13 -1.34 21.10
C ILE A 90 -10.32 -0.99 22.35
N ALA A 91 -10.75 0.03 23.11
CA ALA A 91 -10.12 0.37 24.39
C ALA A 91 -10.25 -0.74 25.44
N GLY A 92 -11.37 -1.49 25.40
CA GLY A 92 -11.60 -2.71 26.20
C GLY A 92 -10.64 -3.83 25.82
N LEU A 93 -10.48 -4.10 24.51
CA LEU A 93 -9.51 -5.07 23.98
C LEU A 93 -8.08 -4.71 24.39
N ILE A 94 -7.66 -3.44 24.28
CA ILE A 94 -6.34 -2.99 24.70
C ILE A 94 -6.12 -3.24 26.19
N ARG A 95 -7.13 -3.02 27.05
CA ARG A 95 -7.04 -3.32 28.49
C ARG A 95 -6.91 -4.82 28.78
N LYS A 96 -7.69 -5.65 28.05
CA LYS A 96 -7.70 -7.12 28.18
C LYS A 96 -6.42 -7.74 27.68
N LEU A 97 -5.96 -7.35 26.50
CA LEU A 97 -4.80 -7.91 25.81
C LEU A 97 -3.46 -7.38 26.34
N LYS A 98 -3.46 -6.23 27.03
CA LYS A 98 -2.29 -5.57 27.60
C LYS A 98 -1.10 -5.49 26.61
N PRO A 99 -1.28 -4.90 25.40
CA PRO A 99 -0.20 -4.76 24.46
C PRO A 99 0.81 -3.70 24.94
N ASP A 100 2.08 -3.91 24.57
CA ASP A 100 3.15 -2.93 24.74
C ASP A 100 3.10 -1.86 23.64
N VAL A 101 2.68 -2.28 22.43
CA VAL A 101 2.52 -1.43 21.23
C VAL A 101 1.11 -1.57 20.67
N VAL A 102 0.48 -0.43 20.38
CA VAL A 102 -0.76 -0.39 19.58
C VAL A 102 -0.49 0.42 18.32
N HIS A 103 -0.58 -0.23 17.17
CA HIS A 103 -0.25 0.34 15.88
C HIS A 103 -1.52 0.53 15.03
N GLY A 104 -1.93 1.78 14.82
CA GLY A 104 -3.09 2.13 14.02
C GLY A 104 -2.71 2.37 12.56
N HIS A 105 -3.42 1.70 11.64
CA HIS A 105 -3.23 1.79 10.20
C HIS A 105 -4.38 2.52 9.51
N GLY A 106 -4.06 3.62 8.82
CA GLY A 106 -5.01 4.51 8.17
C GLY A 106 -5.73 5.44 9.17
N ALA A 107 -6.40 6.47 8.65
CA ALA A 107 -6.91 7.59 9.44
C ALA A 107 -7.83 7.16 10.59
N LYS A 108 -8.85 6.33 10.35
CA LYS A 108 -9.87 6.01 11.35
C LYS A 108 -9.35 5.06 12.43
N ALA A 109 -8.64 4.01 12.06
CA ALA A 109 -8.00 3.12 13.02
C ALA A 109 -6.92 3.86 13.84
N GLY A 110 -6.13 4.70 13.16
CA GLY A 110 -5.19 5.60 13.82
C GLY A 110 -5.86 6.54 14.83
N ALA A 111 -7.06 7.06 14.53
CA ALA A 111 -7.81 7.88 15.48
C ALA A 111 -8.19 7.08 16.74
N TYR A 112 -8.74 5.88 16.60
CA TYR A 112 -9.12 5.05 17.75
C TYR A 112 -7.95 4.73 18.68
N VAL A 113 -6.77 4.49 18.13
CA VAL A 113 -5.54 4.23 18.91
C VAL A 113 -5.09 5.49 19.64
N ARG A 114 -5.21 6.66 19.02
CA ARG A 114 -4.69 7.94 19.52
C ARG A 114 -5.66 8.71 20.44
N LEU A 115 -6.97 8.46 20.37
CA LEU A 115 -7.99 9.11 21.22
C LEU A 115 -7.89 8.74 22.72
N ARG A 116 -7.14 7.72 23.07
CA ARG A 116 -6.98 7.28 24.45
C ARG A 116 -5.99 8.17 25.18
N ARG A 117 -6.21 8.42 26.50
CA ARG A 117 -5.23 9.10 27.36
C ARG A 117 -3.85 8.47 27.29
N ARG A 118 -2.82 9.27 27.22
CA ARG A 118 -1.40 8.83 27.18
C ARG A 118 -1.12 7.97 28.40
N SER A 119 -0.54 6.80 28.22
CA SER A 119 -0.11 5.89 29.27
C SER A 119 1.37 5.62 29.06
N ASN A 120 2.16 5.70 30.10
CA ASN A 120 3.59 5.40 30.03
C ASN A 120 3.90 3.91 29.75
N LYS A 121 2.85 3.06 29.67
CA LYS A 121 3.00 1.60 29.45
C LYS A 121 2.76 1.14 28.03
N VAL A 122 2.14 1.95 27.14
CA VAL A 122 1.72 1.53 25.80
C VAL A 122 2.21 2.53 24.77
N ILE A 123 3.05 2.11 23.84
CA ILE A 123 3.49 2.90 22.70
C ILE A 123 2.37 2.98 21.66
N ARG A 124 2.05 4.19 21.19
CA ARG A 124 1.06 4.45 20.13
C ARG A 124 1.77 4.78 18.85
N VAL A 125 1.55 3.94 17.89
CA VAL A 125 2.15 4.04 16.55
C VAL A 125 1.08 4.34 15.53
N TYR A 126 1.40 5.15 14.56
CA TYR A 126 0.49 5.51 13.49
C TYR A 126 1.17 5.47 12.12
N THR A 127 0.56 4.71 11.20
CA THR A 127 0.89 4.70 9.77
C THR A 127 -0.33 5.18 8.96
N PRO A 128 -0.27 6.35 8.30
CA PRO A 128 -1.42 6.94 7.57
C PRO A 128 -1.90 6.14 6.37
N HIS A 129 -1.03 5.49 5.60
CA HIS A 129 -1.32 4.80 4.33
C HIS A 129 -2.09 5.69 3.34
N GLY A 130 -1.71 6.93 3.22
CA GLY A 130 -2.40 7.91 2.39
C GLY A 130 -3.72 8.43 2.98
N GLY A 131 -4.68 7.58 3.27
CA GLY A 131 -5.92 7.81 4.01
C GLY A 131 -6.51 9.22 3.94
N SER A 132 -6.52 9.94 5.07
CA SER A 132 -6.99 11.32 5.21
C SER A 132 -6.18 12.35 4.40
N LEU A 133 -4.94 12.02 4.03
CA LEU A 133 -4.03 12.91 3.31
C LEU A 133 -4.40 13.12 1.83
N HIS A 134 -5.30 12.30 1.29
CA HIS A 134 -5.80 12.43 -0.08
C HIS A 134 -6.89 13.50 -0.26
N TYR A 135 -7.46 14.02 0.84
CA TYR A 135 -8.47 15.07 0.75
C TYR A 135 -7.81 16.43 0.59
N PRO A 136 -8.11 17.19 -0.49
CA PRO A 136 -7.57 18.53 -0.69
C PRO A 136 -8.00 19.51 0.42
N LEU A 137 -7.09 20.36 0.86
CA LEU A 137 -7.34 21.32 1.96
C LEU A 137 -8.31 22.45 1.60
N ASP A 138 -8.60 22.68 0.33
CA ASP A 138 -9.62 23.59 -0.16
C ASP A 138 -11.04 23.08 0.09
N THR A 139 -11.19 21.77 0.36
CA THR A 139 -12.46 21.14 0.71
C THR A 139 -12.72 21.17 2.22
N TRP A 140 -14.00 21.23 2.64
CA TRP A 140 -14.38 21.15 4.04
C TRP A 140 -13.96 19.81 4.69
N LYS A 141 -14.03 18.71 3.94
CA LYS A 141 -13.57 17.39 4.39
C LYS A 141 -12.07 17.39 4.65
N GLY A 142 -11.28 17.95 3.75
CA GLY A 142 -9.83 18.06 3.91
C GLY A 142 -9.43 18.86 5.15
N ARG A 143 -10.09 20.00 5.38
CA ARG A 143 -9.88 20.84 6.59
C ARG A 143 -10.24 20.08 7.85
N PHE A 144 -11.40 19.41 7.87
CA PHE A 144 -11.85 18.61 9.02
C PHE A 144 -10.86 17.51 9.37
N TYR A 145 -10.45 16.69 8.38
CA TYR A 145 -9.49 15.61 8.64
C TYR A 145 -8.12 16.15 9.03
N SER A 146 -7.63 17.22 8.43
CA SER A 146 -6.38 17.86 8.82
C SER A 146 -6.42 18.34 10.27
N GLN A 147 -7.51 18.99 10.69
CA GLN A 147 -7.68 19.45 12.07
C GLN A 147 -7.75 18.30 13.07
N LEU A 148 -8.47 17.22 12.72
CA LEU A 148 -8.52 16.00 13.54
C LEU A 148 -7.14 15.38 13.70
N GLU A 149 -6.39 15.25 12.61
CA GLU A 149 -5.01 14.73 12.64
C GLU A 149 -4.10 15.59 13.53
N ARG A 150 -4.21 16.93 13.45
CA ARG A 150 -3.46 17.87 14.34
C ARG A 150 -3.78 17.66 15.81
N THR A 151 -5.05 17.49 16.14
CA THR A 151 -5.48 17.23 17.53
C THR A 151 -4.91 15.92 18.06
N LEU A 152 -4.86 14.86 17.21
CA LEU A 152 -4.36 13.55 17.58
C LEU A 152 -2.83 13.42 17.54
N MET A 153 -2.16 14.39 16.94
CA MET A 153 -0.70 14.38 16.74
C MET A 153 0.05 14.21 18.06
N ASN A 154 -0.32 14.98 19.08
CA ASN A 154 0.33 14.97 20.40
C ASN A 154 0.10 13.68 21.20
N SER A 155 -0.84 12.85 20.76
CA SER A 155 -1.13 11.54 21.36
C SER A 155 -0.40 10.40 20.64
N THR A 156 0.50 10.70 19.71
CA THR A 156 1.25 9.71 18.90
C THR A 156 2.70 9.69 19.37
N ASP A 157 3.20 8.52 19.71
CA ASP A 157 4.60 8.35 20.15
C ASP A 157 5.55 8.17 18.96
N LEU A 158 5.06 7.45 17.91
CA LEU A 158 5.81 7.16 16.71
C LEU A 158 4.92 7.26 15.45
N PHE A 159 5.37 8.03 14.48
CA PHE A 159 4.83 8.05 13.13
C PHE A 159 5.72 7.19 12.22
N LEU A 160 5.12 6.22 11.56
CA LEU A 160 5.77 5.42 10.53
C LEU A 160 5.15 5.78 9.17
N PHE A 161 5.96 6.26 8.26
CA PHE A 161 5.54 6.59 6.90
C PHE A 161 6.15 5.58 5.94
N GLU A 162 5.34 5.06 5.04
CA GLU A 162 5.76 4.12 4.00
C GLU A 162 6.60 4.76 2.88
N SER A 163 6.67 6.11 2.87
CA SER A 163 7.46 6.88 1.89
C SER A 163 7.80 8.27 2.42
N ALA A 164 8.84 8.91 1.88
CA ALA A 164 9.11 10.31 2.14
C ALA A 164 7.97 11.19 1.60
N PHE A 165 7.36 10.81 0.46
CA PHE A 165 6.18 11.49 -0.06
C PHE A 165 5.03 11.52 0.95
N ALA A 166 4.72 10.39 1.60
CA ALA A 166 3.67 10.34 2.63
C ALA A 166 4.01 11.23 3.83
N ARG A 167 5.26 11.19 4.31
CA ARG A 167 5.76 12.06 5.38
C ARG A 167 5.62 13.55 5.02
N ASP A 168 6.10 13.94 3.85
CA ASP A 168 6.12 15.34 3.42
C ASP A 168 4.69 15.85 3.14
N THR A 169 3.82 14.98 2.62
CA THR A 169 2.40 15.28 2.47
C THR A 169 1.75 15.48 3.83
N TYR A 170 2.02 14.62 4.82
CA TYR A 170 1.53 14.80 6.19
C TYR A 170 2.02 16.14 6.77
N GLN A 171 3.30 16.45 6.66
CA GLN A 171 3.85 17.70 7.17
C GLN A 171 3.22 18.95 6.52
N ARG A 172 2.95 18.90 5.22
CA ARG A 172 2.34 20.00 4.47
C ARG A 172 0.85 20.17 4.81
N THR A 173 0.11 19.08 4.99
CA THR A 173 -1.36 19.12 5.15
C THR A 173 -1.80 19.17 6.61
N VAL A 174 -1.04 18.55 7.51
CA VAL A 174 -1.37 18.46 8.94
C VAL A 174 -0.42 19.30 9.79
N GLY A 175 0.88 19.19 9.55
CA GLY A 175 1.93 19.86 10.30
C GLY A 175 3.06 18.89 10.69
N LYS A 176 4.13 19.43 11.25
CA LYS A 176 5.28 18.63 11.69
C LYS A 176 4.90 17.70 12.85
N PRO A 177 5.08 16.37 12.71
CA PRO A 177 4.79 15.41 13.77
C PRO A 177 5.51 15.76 15.09
N SER A 178 4.79 15.64 16.20
CA SER A 178 5.35 15.89 17.55
C SER A 178 6.05 14.66 18.16
N GLY A 179 5.73 13.47 17.67
CA GLY A 179 6.35 12.20 18.05
C GLY A 179 7.62 11.90 17.26
N LEU A 180 8.17 10.70 17.47
CA LEU A 180 9.23 10.18 16.61
C LEU A 180 8.71 9.96 15.18
N VAL A 181 9.57 10.15 14.19
CA VAL A 181 9.26 9.96 12.78
C VAL A 181 10.27 9.02 12.15
N ARG A 182 9.77 7.98 11.46
CA ARG A 182 10.58 7.12 10.59
C ARG A 182 9.90 6.90 9.26
N CYS A 183 10.68 6.87 8.18
CA CYS A 183 10.23 6.33 6.90
C CYS A 183 10.68 4.87 6.84
N VAL A 184 9.72 3.97 6.62
CA VAL A 184 9.96 2.53 6.48
C VAL A 184 9.24 2.08 5.24
N PHE A 185 9.98 1.80 4.19
CA PHE A 185 9.41 1.39 2.91
C PHE A 185 8.70 0.05 3.01
N ASN A 186 7.67 -0.15 2.18
CA ASN A 186 7.08 -1.46 1.98
C ASN A 186 8.13 -2.41 1.43
N GLY A 187 8.06 -3.67 1.82
CA GLY A 187 9.01 -4.69 1.39
C GLY A 187 8.33 -5.92 0.83
N VAL A 188 9.08 -6.67 0.05
CA VAL A 188 8.66 -7.92 -0.58
C VAL A 188 9.47 -9.10 -0.05
N THR A 189 8.89 -10.30 -0.12
CA THR A 189 9.53 -11.55 0.32
C THR A 189 10.56 -12.04 -0.70
N SER A 190 11.40 -13.00 -0.32
CA SER A 190 12.35 -13.64 -1.24
C SER A 190 11.67 -14.35 -2.41
N GLU A 191 10.48 -14.90 -2.20
CA GLU A 191 9.70 -15.58 -3.24
C GLU A 191 9.27 -14.64 -4.38
N GLU A 192 9.15 -13.36 -4.10
CA GLU A 192 8.75 -12.37 -5.10
C GLU A 192 9.89 -12.01 -6.07
N PHE A 193 11.12 -12.37 -5.73
CA PHE A 193 12.27 -12.25 -6.64
C PHE A 193 12.37 -13.41 -7.64
N GLU A 194 11.57 -14.48 -7.50
CA GLU A 194 11.54 -15.52 -8.50
C GLU A 194 11.06 -14.96 -9.85
N PRO A 195 11.70 -15.31 -10.97
CA PRO A 195 11.28 -14.87 -12.29
C PRO A 195 9.83 -15.26 -12.61
N VAL A 196 9.16 -14.43 -13.39
CA VAL A 196 7.82 -14.72 -13.90
C VAL A 196 7.91 -14.95 -15.40
N ALA A 197 7.65 -16.19 -15.83
CA ALA A 197 7.61 -16.51 -17.25
C ALA A 197 6.39 -15.83 -17.93
N LYS A 198 6.64 -15.25 -19.09
CA LYS A 198 5.56 -14.70 -19.92
C LYS A 198 4.67 -15.83 -20.44
N ALA A 199 3.36 -15.70 -20.32
CA ALA A 199 2.39 -16.66 -20.83
C ALA A 199 2.28 -16.59 -22.37
N ASP A 200 1.92 -17.70 -23.02
CA ASP A 200 1.76 -17.76 -24.47
C ASP A 200 0.65 -16.83 -24.99
N ASP A 201 -0.37 -16.58 -24.15
CA ASP A 201 -1.49 -15.69 -24.44
C ASP A 201 -1.28 -14.25 -23.94
N ALA A 202 -0.03 -13.86 -23.63
CA ALA A 202 0.27 -12.54 -23.11
C ALA A 202 0.03 -11.43 -24.14
N SER A 203 -0.59 -10.35 -23.69
CA SER A 203 -0.74 -9.10 -24.43
C SER A 203 0.58 -8.31 -24.49
N ASP A 204 0.63 -7.26 -25.32
CA ASP A 204 1.76 -6.32 -25.31
C ASP A 204 1.87 -5.60 -23.97
N VAL A 205 0.74 -5.22 -23.37
CA VAL A 205 0.64 -4.46 -22.13
C VAL A 205 -0.20 -5.22 -21.12
N ALA A 206 0.25 -5.22 -19.86
CA ALA A 206 -0.55 -5.65 -18.71
C ALA A 206 -0.77 -4.49 -17.73
N TYR A 207 -1.90 -4.54 -17.05
CA TYR A 207 -2.20 -3.78 -15.85
C TYR A 207 -2.59 -4.75 -14.73
N VAL A 208 -2.10 -4.51 -13.52
CA VAL A 208 -2.49 -5.27 -12.33
C VAL A 208 -2.82 -4.29 -11.20
N GLY A 209 -4.04 -4.33 -10.72
CA GLY A 209 -4.45 -3.45 -9.63
C GLY A 209 -5.96 -3.35 -9.45
N GLU A 210 -6.36 -2.71 -8.36
CA GLU A 210 -7.76 -2.42 -8.08
C GLU A 210 -8.34 -1.44 -9.11
N PHE A 211 -9.54 -1.70 -9.61
CA PHE A 211 -10.22 -0.79 -10.53
C PHE A 211 -10.88 0.37 -9.76
N ARG A 212 -10.05 1.29 -9.37
CA ARG A 212 -10.42 2.58 -8.77
C ARG A 212 -9.88 3.73 -9.61
N ARG A 213 -10.61 4.83 -9.64
CA ARG A 213 -10.23 6.02 -10.42
C ARG A 213 -8.78 6.48 -10.15
N ILE A 214 -8.33 6.40 -8.89
CA ILE A 214 -6.97 6.80 -8.50
C ILE A 214 -5.88 5.90 -9.14
N LYS A 215 -6.21 4.67 -9.54
CA LYS A 215 -5.26 3.73 -10.15
C LYS A 215 -5.10 3.90 -11.66
N GLY A 216 -5.97 4.66 -12.32
CA GLY A 216 -5.77 5.16 -13.68
C GLY A 216 -5.95 4.17 -14.82
N ALA A 217 -6.61 3.02 -14.62
CA ALA A 217 -6.85 2.04 -15.69
C ALA A 217 -7.61 2.64 -16.88
N ASP A 218 -8.47 3.62 -16.64
CA ASP A 218 -9.18 4.39 -17.67
C ASP A 218 -8.23 5.17 -18.59
N LEU A 219 -7.18 5.78 -18.02
CA LEU A 219 -6.15 6.48 -18.80
C LEU A 219 -5.34 5.51 -19.68
N LEU A 220 -5.07 4.31 -19.17
CA LEU A 220 -4.35 3.29 -19.93
C LEU A 220 -5.17 2.80 -21.13
N ILE A 221 -6.47 2.60 -20.96
CA ILE A 221 -7.37 2.26 -22.07
C ILE A 221 -7.35 3.36 -23.14
N GLU A 222 -7.36 4.64 -22.75
CA GLU A 222 -7.23 5.77 -23.68
C GLU A 222 -5.86 5.80 -24.40
N ALA A 223 -4.77 5.50 -23.69
CA ALA A 223 -3.44 5.43 -24.29
C ALA A 223 -3.36 4.30 -25.34
N VAL A 224 -3.94 3.13 -25.05
CA VAL A 224 -4.04 2.04 -26.03
C VAL A 224 -4.88 2.43 -27.24
N ALA A 225 -6.03 3.10 -27.05
CA ALA A 225 -6.85 3.62 -28.15
C ALA A 225 -6.04 4.56 -29.05
N ARG A 226 -5.29 5.50 -28.43
CA ARG A 226 -4.43 6.44 -29.14
C ARG A 226 -3.34 5.75 -29.97
N LEU A 227 -2.67 4.74 -29.41
CA LEU A 227 -1.65 3.96 -30.11
C LEU A 227 -2.22 3.24 -31.32
N ARG A 228 -3.37 2.61 -31.16
CA ARG A 228 -4.06 1.88 -32.25
C ARG A 228 -4.55 2.83 -33.36
N ALA A 229 -5.10 3.98 -33.00
CA ALA A 229 -5.45 5.03 -33.97
C ALA A 229 -4.22 5.56 -34.73
N GLY A 230 -3.04 5.57 -34.11
CA GLY A 230 -1.75 5.88 -34.73
C GLY A 230 -1.11 4.73 -35.51
N GLY A 231 -1.84 3.62 -35.77
CA GLY A 231 -1.36 2.49 -36.56
C GLY A 231 -0.52 1.44 -35.81
N LYS A 232 -0.38 1.54 -34.48
CA LYS A 232 0.32 0.54 -33.66
C LYS A 232 -0.70 -0.39 -32.97
N PRO A 233 -0.86 -1.65 -33.39
CA PRO A 233 -1.91 -2.56 -32.90
C PRO A 233 -1.58 -3.15 -31.52
N VAL A 234 -1.52 -2.30 -30.49
CA VAL A 234 -1.23 -2.70 -29.11
C VAL A 234 -2.42 -3.43 -28.48
N THR A 235 -2.14 -4.52 -27.76
CA THR A 235 -3.10 -5.29 -26.97
C THR A 235 -2.89 -5.07 -25.48
N LEU A 236 -3.97 -5.19 -24.68
CA LEU A 236 -3.96 -4.91 -23.23
C LEU A 236 -4.69 -5.99 -22.44
N THR A 237 -4.07 -6.52 -21.41
CA THR A 237 -4.71 -7.34 -20.39
C THR A 237 -4.87 -6.54 -19.08
N LEU A 238 -6.09 -6.48 -18.56
CA LEU A 238 -6.44 -5.81 -17.29
C LEU A 238 -6.76 -6.87 -16.24
N GLY A 239 -5.85 -7.02 -15.26
CA GLY A 239 -6.01 -7.87 -14.07
C GLY A 239 -6.44 -7.04 -12.87
N GLY A 240 -7.66 -7.25 -12.39
CA GLY A 240 -8.20 -6.52 -11.25
C GLY A 240 -9.70 -6.60 -11.12
N ASP A 241 -10.20 -5.91 -10.10
CA ASP A 241 -11.62 -5.75 -9.79
C ASP A 241 -11.81 -4.43 -9.02
N GLY A 242 -13.02 -3.89 -8.97
CA GLY A 242 -13.31 -2.68 -8.21
C GLY A 242 -14.49 -1.87 -8.74
N GLU A 243 -14.75 -0.74 -8.09
CA GLU A 243 -15.91 0.13 -8.34
C GLU A 243 -16.00 0.68 -9.77
N GLU A 244 -14.86 0.77 -10.48
CA GLU A 244 -14.79 1.28 -11.86
C GLU A 244 -14.97 0.16 -12.93
N PHE A 245 -15.14 -1.10 -12.56
CA PHE A 245 -15.14 -2.23 -13.50
C PHE A 245 -16.11 -2.05 -14.67
N GLU A 246 -17.39 -1.80 -14.39
CA GLU A 246 -18.39 -1.65 -15.45
C GLU A 246 -18.12 -0.41 -16.31
N ARG A 247 -17.67 0.68 -15.72
CA ARG A 247 -17.30 1.89 -16.44
C ARG A 247 -16.12 1.68 -17.39
N LEU A 248 -15.12 0.88 -16.98
CA LEU A 248 -13.99 0.52 -17.86
C LEU A 248 -14.44 -0.35 -19.04
N LYS A 249 -15.35 -1.30 -18.82
CA LYS A 249 -15.96 -2.10 -19.92
C LYS A 249 -16.72 -1.24 -20.92
N GLU A 250 -17.52 -0.29 -20.44
CA GLU A 250 -18.22 0.66 -21.28
C GLU A 250 -17.24 1.54 -22.08
N GLN A 251 -16.13 1.96 -21.45
CA GLN A 251 -15.08 2.72 -22.12
C GLN A 251 -14.43 1.92 -23.25
N VAL A 252 -14.10 0.65 -23.03
CA VAL A 252 -13.56 -0.26 -24.05
C VAL A 252 -14.52 -0.39 -25.22
N LYS A 253 -15.82 -0.56 -24.96
CA LYS A 253 -16.86 -0.64 -25.99
C LYS A 253 -16.97 0.65 -26.79
N ARG A 254 -17.02 1.80 -26.12
CA ARG A 254 -17.11 3.13 -26.74
C ARG A 254 -15.93 3.44 -27.65
N LEU A 255 -14.74 2.97 -27.30
CA LEU A 255 -13.51 3.17 -28.05
C LEU A 255 -13.26 2.05 -29.09
N SER A 256 -14.20 1.12 -29.28
CA SER A 256 -14.10 -0.01 -30.22
C SER A 256 -12.84 -0.87 -30.00
N LEU A 257 -12.48 -1.12 -28.73
CA LEU A 257 -11.28 -1.87 -28.33
C LEU A 257 -11.58 -3.32 -27.91
N GLY A 258 -12.77 -3.86 -28.18
CA GLY A 258 -13.21 -5.16 -27.64
C GLY A 258 -12.26 -6.33 -27.92
N GLU A 259 -11.62 -6.36 -29.08
CA GLU A 259 -10.63 -7.41 -29.44
C GLU A 259 -9.22 -7.14 -28.91
N ALA A 260 -8.94 -5.89 -28.52
CA ALA A 260 -7.62 -5.46 -28.09
C ALA A 260 -7.46 -5.44 -26.56
N VAL A 261 -8.56 -5.39 -25.81
CA VAL A 261 -8.55 -5.24 -24.34
C VAL A 261 -9.27 -6.41 -23.68
N ARG A 262 -8.56 -7.16 -22.87
CA ARG A 262 -9.06 -8.32 -22.14
C ARG A 262 -9.09 -8.06 -20.65
N PHE A 263 -10.21 -8.33 -19.99
CA PHE A 263 -10.36 -8.34 -18.54
C PHE A 263 -10.23 -9.77 -18.03
N ILE A 264 -9.35 -10.01 -17.05
CA ILE A 264 -9.12 -11.35 -16.48
C ILE A 264 -9.60 -11.46 -15.01
N GLY A 265 -10.33 -10.44 -14.53
CA GLY A 265 -10.81 -10.40 -13.16
C GLY A 265 -9.70 -10.21 -12.13
N HIS A 266 -10.02 -10.43 -10.87
CA HIS A 266 -9.03 -10.37 -9.80
C HIS A 266 -8.08 -11.57 -9.87
N VAL A 267 -6.78 -11.28 -9.88
CA VAL A 267 -5.71 -12.30 -9.96
C VAL A 267 -4.60 -11.99 -8.97
N LYS A 268 -3.81 -13.00 -8.63
CA LYS A 268 -2.53 -12.79 -7.95
C LYS A 268 -1.61 -11.96 -8.86
N ALA A 269 -0.84 -11.04 -8.27
CA ALA A 269 0.00 -10.11 -9.02
C ALA A 269 0.92 -10.84 -10.03
N ARG A 270 1.62 -11.87 -9.60
CA ARG A 270 2.55 -12.65 -10.45
C ARG A 270 1.85 -13.28 -11.67
N TYR A 271 0.62 -13.79 -11.52
CA TYR A 271 -0.18 -14.27 -12.65
C TYR A 271 -0.53 -13.11 -13.60
N GLY A 272 -0.92 -11.96 -13.06
CA GLY A 272 -1.19 -10.77 -13.87
C GLY A 272 0.06 -10.29 -14.61
N PHE A 273 1.24 -10.34 -14.00
CA PHE A 273 2.51 -10.00 -14.65
C PHE A 273 2.83 -10.91 -15.84
N SER A 274 2.52 -12.21 -15.77
CA SER A 274 2.74 -13.12 -16.90
C SER A 274 1.89 -12.78 -18.13
N LYS A 275 0.83 -11.97 -17.98
CA LYS A 275 -0.14 -11.66 -19.05
C LYS A 275 0.22 -10.45 -19.91
N GLY A 276 1.41 -9.89 -19.76
CA GLY A 276 1.90 -8.81 -20.61
C GLY A 276 3.41 -8.80 -20.78
N SER A 277 3.87 -8.24 -21.90
CA SER A 277 5.29 -8.00 -22.16
C SER A 277 5.80 -6.75 -21.42
N LEU A 278 4.90 -5.79 -21.15
CA LEU A 278 5.17 -4.54 -20.44
C LEU A 278 4.07 -4.32 -19.39
N LEU A 279 4.45 -4.15 -18.13
CA LEU A 279 3.53 -3.68 -17.08
C LEU A 279 3.44 -2.15 -17.11
N VAL A 280 2.22 -1.62 -17.08
CA VAL A 280 1.99 -0.17 -16.98
C VAL A 280 1.26 0.15 -15.69
N VAL A 281 1.82 1.10 -14.90
CA VAL A 281 1.24 1.56 -13.64
C VAL A 281 0.80 3.03 -13.80
N PRO A 282 -0.45 3.28 -14.25
CA PRO A 282 -0.94 4.59 -14.67
C PRO A 282 -1.55 5.42 -13.54
N SER A 283 -1.14 5.19 -12.31
CA SER A 283 -1.74 5.77 -11.11
C SER A 283 -1.79 7.31 -11.15
N ARG A 284 -2.92 7.88 -10.71
CA ARG A 284 -3.06 9.32 -10.44
C ARG A 284 -2.52 9.72 -9.08
N GLY A 285 -2.40 8.75 -8.17
CA GLY A 285 -1.87 8.93 -6.83
C GLY A 285 -1.59 7.58 -6.17
N ASP A 286 -0.39 7.44 -5.63
CA ASP A 286 0.02 6.24 -4.89
C ASP A 286 1.13 6.61 -3.91
N SER A 287 1.08 6.08 -2.70
CA SER A 287 2.06 6.42 -1.68
C SER A 287 3.32 5.56 -1.77
N MET A 288 3.14 4.24 -1.81
CA MET A 288 4.21 3.24 -1.98
C MET A 288 3.56 1.94 -2.48
N PRO A 289 3.27 1.85 -3.80
CA PRO A 289 2.49 0.74 -4.34
C PRO A 289 3.26 -0.58 -4.35
N TYR A 290 2.70 -1.60 -3.73
CA TYR A 290 3.26 -2.95 -3.73
C TYR A 290 3.46 -3.49 -5.15
N VAL A 291 2.51 -3.27 -6.05
CA VAL A 291 2.60 -3.77 -7.44
C VAL A 291 3.87 -3.33 -8.17
N VAL A 292 4.38 -2.13 -7.87
CA VAL A 292 5.64 -1.63 -8.46
C VAL A 292 6.84 -2.35 -7.85
N ILE A 293 6.84 -2.56 -6.52
CA ILE A 293 7.91 -3.26 -5.82
C ILE A 293 7.92 -4.74 -6.21
N GLU A 294 6.75 -5.39 -6.26
CA GLU A 294 6.57 -6.79 -6.70
C GLU A 294 7.06 -7.02 -8.13
N ALA A 295 6.60 -6.16 -9.05
CA ALA A 295 7.00 -6.27 -10.45
C ALA A 295 8.49 -6.02 -10.64
N GLY A 296 9.04 -5.03 -9.93
CA GLY A 296 10.48 -4.76 -9.96
C GLY A 296 11.29 -5.90 -9.36
N ALA A 297 10.88 -6.51 -8.24
CA ALA A 297 11.51 -7.69 -7.66
C ALA A 297 11.53 -8.88 -8.64
N ALA A 298 10.42 -9.11 -9.35
CA ALA A 298 10.32 -10.14 -10.37
C ALA A 298 11.06 -9.82 -11.68
N GLY A 299 11.66 -8.61 -11.82
CA GLY A 299 12.34 -8.18 -13.02
C GLY A 299 11.42 -7.92 -14.21
N ILE A 300 10.15 -7.57 -13.96
CA ILE A 300 9.16 -7.31 -15.00
C ILE A 300 9.46 -5.98 -15.71
N PRO A 301 9.55 -5.97 -17.04
CA PRO A 301 9.59 -4.74 -17.82
C PRO A 301 8.39 -3.84 -17.48
N MET A 302 8.66 -2.60 -17.03
CA MET A 302 7.61 -1.76 -16.47
C MET A 302 7.87 -0.27 -16.74
N ILE A 303 6.76 0.47 -16.93
CA ILE A 303 6.72 1.94 -16.87
C ILE A 303 5.64 2.37 -15.88
N ALA A 304 5.83 3.52 -15.24
CA ALA A 304 4.91 4.00 -14.21
C ALA A 304 4.70 5.51 -14.29
N ALA A 305 3.58 5.98 -13.75
CA ALA A 305 3.34 7.40 -13.59
C ALA A 305 4.30 8.00 -12.53
N ASN A 306 4.86 9.17 -12.83
CA ASN A 306 5.72 9.93 -11.93
C ASN A 306 4.87 10.61 -10.84
N VAL A 307 4.36 9.85 -9.88
CA VAL A 307 3.43 10.34 -8.85
C VAL A 307 3.68 9.67 -7.50
N GLY A 308 3.47 10.42 -6.44
CA GLY A 308 3.49 9.91 -5.08
C GLY A 308 4.85 9.40 -4.64
N GLY A 309 4.89 8.19 -4.11
CA GLY A 309 6.12 7.51 -3.71
C GLY A 309 6.75 6.66 -4.82
N ILE A 310 6.12 6.54 -5.99
CA ILE A 310 6.65 5.76 -7.13
C ILE A 310 8.07 6.21 -7.51
N PRO A 311 8.38 7.52 -7.66
CA PRO A 311 9.74 7.98 -7.96
C PRO A 311 10.78 7.51 -6.94
N GLN A 312 10.41 7.30 -5.68
CA GLN A 312 11.35 6.82 -4.66
C GLN A 312 11.73 5.35 -4.84
N ILE A 313 10.85 4.56 -5.49
CA ILE A 313 11.15 3.17 -5.85
C ILE A 313 12.15 3.15 -7.00
N PHE A 314 11.94 4.00 -8.02
CA PHE A 314 12.79 4.07 -9.21
C PHE A 314 14.11 4.83 -8.97
N ASP A 315 14.14 5.82 -8.08
CA ASP A 315 15.28 6.69 -7.78
C ASP A 315 15.86 7.38 -9.03
N THR A 316 17.07 7.01 -9.42
CA THR A 316 17.75 7.55 -10.62
C THR A 316 17.21 6.99 -11.94
N HIS A 317 16.42 5.91 -11.92
CA HIS A 317 15.86 5.25 -13.11
C HIS A 317 14.58 5.93 -13.61
N THR A 318 14.60 7.26 -13.75
CA THR A 318 13.43 8.08 -14.08
C THR A 318 12.97 7.96 -15.54
N ASP A 319 13.77 7.37 -16.43
CA ASP A 319 13.44 7.13 -17.83
C ASP A 319 12.31 6.09 -18.03
N ALA A 320 11.95 5.36 -16.99
CA ALA A 320 10.76 4.51 -16.96
C ALA A 320 9.51 5.24 -16.41
N LEU A 321 9.61 6.52 -16.07
CA LEU A 321 8.52 7.30 -15.51
C LEU A 321 7.93 8.28 -16.55
N PHE A 322 6.60 8.34 -16.61
CA PHE A 322 5.88 9.30 -17.45
C PHE A 322 5.05 10.29 -16.62
N ALA A 323 4.72 11.43 -17.23
CA ALA A 323 3.92 12.48 -16.57
C ALA A 323 2.54 11.94 -16.17
N PRO A 324 2.11 12.11 -14.89
CA PRO A 324 0.86 11.57 -14.41
C PRO A 324 -0.34 12.22 -15.08
N SER A 325 -1.42 11.45 -15.26
CA SER A 325 -2.67 11.89 -15.93
C SER A 325 -2.49 12.43 -17.36
N ASN A 326 -1.37 12.14 -18.00
CA ASN A 326 -1.07 12.52 -19.37
C ASN A 326 -1.11 11.30 -20.30
N VAL A 327 -2.23 11.14 -20.99
CA VAL A 327 -2.49 10.01 -21.91
C VAL A 327 -1.48 9.98 -23.08
N ALA A 328 -1.10 11.14 -23.61
CA ALA A 328 -0.14 11.23 -24.70
C ALA A 328 1.26 10.76 -24.25
N ALA A 329 1.75 11.30 -23.14
CA ALA A 329 3.04 10.89 -22.58
C ALA A 329 3.07 9.39 -22.21
N MET A 330 1.95 8.84 -21.70
CA MET A 330 1.84 7.40 -21.44
C MET A 330 1.89 6.58 -22.74
N ALA A 331 1.17 6.99 -23.78
CA ALA A 331 1.20 6.30 -25.07
C ALA A 331 2.61 6.32 -25.67
N ASP A 332 3.29 7.46 -25.64
CA ASP A 332 4.65 7.60 -26.13
C ASP A 332 5.64 6.71 -25.34
N ALA A 333 5.49 6.65 -24.00
CA ALA A 333 6.29 5.78 -23.14
C ALA A 333 6.03 4.28 -23.42
N ILE A 334 4.76 3.87 -23.61
CA ILE A 334 4.42 2.50 -24.01
C ILE A 334 5.06 2.16 -25.35
N LYS A 335 4.91 3.06 -26.35
CA LYS A 335 5.50 2.87 -27.67
C LYS A 335 7.01 2.69 -27.59
N ALA A 336 7.71 3.59 -26.90
CA ALA A 336 9.15 3.54 -26.74
C ALA A 336 9.65 2.26 -26.04
N ALA A 337 8.91 1.80 -25.01
CA ALA A 337 9.24 0.58 -24.28
C ALA A 337 9.06 -0.68 -25.15
N LEU A 338 7.98 -0.76 -25.94
CA LEU A 338 7.70 -1.89 -26.83
C LEU A 338 8.60 -1.91 -28.07
N ASP A 339 9.03 -0.74 -28.56
CA ASP A 339 9.96 -0.63 -29.71
C ASP A 339 11.42 -0.98 -29.31
N ASN A 340 11.75 -0.91 -28.02
CA ASN A 340 13.09 -1.18 -27.50
C ASN A 340 13.08 -2.21 -26.36
N PRO A 341 12.69 -3.47 -26.60
CA PRO A 341 12.49 -4.46 -25.55
C PRO A 341 13.80 -4.78 -24.79
N THR A 342 14.94 -4.79 -25.45
CA THR A 342 16.24 -5.04 -24.82
C THR A 342 16.60 -3.96 -23.80
N ALA A 343 16.44 -2.68 -24.17
CA ALA A 343 16.70 -1.56 -23.24
C ALA A 343 15.71 -1.56 -22.08
N THR A 344 14.45 -1.92 -22.35
CA THR A 344 13.40 -2.01 -21.32
C THR A 344 13.66 -3.15 -20.33
N ALA A 345 14.13 -4.31 -20.80
CA ALA A 345 14.56 -5.42 -19.95
C ALA A 345 15.80 -5.05 -19.10
N ALA A 346 16.78 -4.35 -19.68
CA ALA A 346 17.96 -3.88 -18.93
C ALA A 346 17.57 -2.90 -17.80
N ARG A 347 16.59 -2.01 -18.02
CA ARG A 347 16.02 -1.14 -16.97
C ARG A 347 15.34 -1.94 -15.87
N ALA A 348 14.55 -2.97 -16.24
CA ALA A 348 13.89 -3.83 -15.27
C ALA A 348 14.89 -4.56 -14.37
N GLN A 349 16.02 -5.02 -14.93
CA GLN A 349 17.09 -5.66 -14.17
C GLN A 349 17.76 -4.70 -13.16
N LYS A 350 18.05 -3.47 -13.56
CA LYS A 350 18.59 -2.44 -12.64
C LYS A 350 17.60 -2.11 -11.51
N LEU A 351 16.30 -2.03 -11.83
CA LEU A 351 15.27 -1.82 -10.81
C LEU A 351 15.19 -3.00 -9.85
N ARG A 352 15.32 -4.23 -10.34
CA ARG A 352 15.35 -5.44 -9.51
C ARG A 352 16.52 -5.42 -8.52
N GLU A 353 17.70 -5.03 -8.95
CA GLU A 353 18.89 -4.88 -8.10
C GLU A 353 18.61 -3.88 -6.97
N ARG A 354 18.10 -2.70 -7.31
CA ARG A 354 17.72 -1.69 -6.31
C ARG A 354 16.69 -2.20 -5.32
N ILE A 355 15.66 -2.93 -5.80
CA ILE A 355 14.62 -3.46 -4.91
C ILE A 355 15.19 -4.51 -3.96
N SER A 356 16.12 -5.34 -4.43
CA SER A 356 16.78 -6.32 -3.56
C SER A 356 17.58 -5.68 -2.42
N GLU A 357 18.14 -4.49 -2.65
CA GLU A 357 18.94 -3.76 -1.67
C GLU A 357 18.07 -3.00 -0.65
N HIS A 358 16.92 -2.45 -1.07
CA HIS A 358 16.21 -1.45 -0.28
C HIS A 358 14.78 -1.81 0.12
N PHE A 359 14.16 -2.82 -0.52
CA PHE A 359 12.72 -3.10 -0.36
C PHE A 359 12.43 -4.55 0.06
N SER A 360 13.27 -5.13 0.92
CA SER A 360 13.00 -6.46 1.48
C SER A 360 11.99 -6.40 2.63
N GLN A 361 11.15 -7.43 2.77
CA GLN A 361 10.25 -7.58 3.91
C GLN A 361 11.01 -7.56 5.24
N SER A 362 12.19 -8.19 5.29
CA SER A 362 13.02 -8.21 6.51
C SER A 362 13.47 -6.81 6.92
N ALA A 363 13.90 -5.97 5.95
CA ALA A 363 14.27 -4.58 6.23
C ALA A 363 13.07 -3.74 6.69
N MET A 364 11.89 -3.95 6.08
CA MET A 364 10.65 -3.30 6.51
C MET A 364 10.31 -3.66 7.96
N VAL A 365 10.31 -4.95 8.31
CA VAL A 365 9.99 -5.42 9.66
C VAL A 365 10.99 -4.88 10.69
N GLU A 366 12.29 -4.92 10.35
CA GLU A 366 13.34 -4.39 11.25
C GLU A 366 13.20 -2.88 11.44
N GLY A 367 12.90 -2.14 10.38
CA GLY A 367 12.64 -0.70 10.45
C GLY A 367 11.45 -0.34 11.37
N VAL A 368 10.37 -1.13 11.31
CA VAL A 368 9.21 -1.00 12.19
C VAL A 368 9.59 -1.30 13.64
N LEU A 369 10.27 -2.42 13.91
CA LEU A 369 10.70 -2.81 15.26
C LEU A 369 11.72 -1.84 15.85
N ALA A 370 12.65 -1.35 15.05
CA ALA A 370 13.59 -0.32 15.48
C ALA A 370 12.85 0.97 15.89
N GLY A 371 11.81 1.36 15.13
CA GLY A 371 10.95 2.48 15.52
C GLY A 371 10.26 2.26 16.87
N TYR A 372 9.78 1.05 17.15
CA TYR A 372 9.19 0.73 18.46
C TYR A 372 10.23 0.84 19.58
N ARG A 373 11.44 0.27 19.38
CA ARG A 373 12.54 0.37 20.35
C ARG A 373 12.90 1.83 20.68
N ASP A 374 13.03 2.68 19.65
CA ASP A 374 13.31 4.11 19.84
C ASP A 374 12.19 4.82 20.62
N ALA A 375 10.92 4.44 20.33
CA ALA A 375 9.79 5.02 21.04
C ALA A 375 9.76 4.62 22.51
N PHE A 376 10.21 3.42 22.87
CA PHE A 376 10.42 3.02 24.27
C PHE A 376 11.59 3.78 24.91
N ALA A 377 12.71 3.93 24.20
CA ALA A 377 13.90 4.63 24.72
C ALA A 377 13.68 6.13 24.98
N LYS A 378 12.71 6.76 24.29
CA LYS A 378 12.36 8.18 24.44
C LYS A 378 11.42 8.45 25.63
N ARG A 379 10.91 7.43 26.28
CA ARG A 379 9.98 7.54 27.42
C ARG A 379 10.69 7.40 28.75
#